data_e170334e37f6f12c412fd5cbcc26c4de
#
_entry.id   e170334e37f6f12c412fd5cbcc26c4de
#
_cell.length_a   1.000
_cell.length_b   1.000
_cell.length_c   1.000
_cell.angle_alpha   90.00
_cell.angle_beta   90.00
_cell.angle_gamma   90.00
#
_symmetry.space_group_name_H-M   'P 1'
#
loop_
_entity.id
_entity.type
_entity.pdbx_description
1 polymer ?
#
loop_
_entity_poly.entity_id
_entity_poly.type
_entity_poly.pdbx_seq_one_letter_code
_entity_poly.pdbx_strand_id
1 'polypeptide(L)'
;HNLDLFLSDRDIVRAIFARYAAGHGAAVCEGAMGFYDGQGLTTRASAWELADTLGLPVLLVVQPKGASVTLAAQIQGLVNFRKNSHVSGILLNDCSEKLYKMLKALLERETGLPVLGYLPHLPQAAVESRHLGLKTADEIADLQEKIALLADALVLDWQRLAVLTEKPAPEALPGAAAPTSVRIAVAKDEAFCFTYAETLDALRDAGAELVLFSPVQDAVLPENIGGLYLPGGYPELYAKTLSENKTMLASIRQAVQAGLPNAAAFCIWAGALRMSTVRCGPWQMFCRAMASGWEGWCALAMLK
;
A
#
# COMPACT_ATOMS: atom_id res chain seq x y z
N HIS A 1 -6.26 0.68 2.21
CA HIS A 1 -6.53 1.41 0.96
C HIS A 1 -5.27 2.13 0.51
N ASN A 2 -5.01 2.16 -0.79
CA ASN A 2 -3.84 2.81 -1.37
C ASN A 2 -4.21 4.12 -2.06
N LEU A 3 -3.44 5.16 -1.74
CA LEU A 3 -3.58 6.48 -2.33
C LEU A 3 -2.29 6.78 -3.11
N ASP A 4 -2.29 6.45 -4.39
CA ASP A 4 -1.08 6.45 -5.22
C ASP A 4 -1.19 7.48 -6.36
N LEU A 5 -0.46 8.58 -6.22
CA LEU A 5 -0.36 9.64 -7.23
C LEU A 5 0.55 9.28 -8.42
N PHE A 6 1.23 8.14 -8.39
CA PHE A 6 2.00 7.63 -9.52
C PHE A 6 1.10 6.93 -10.55
N LEU A 7 0.09 6.18 -10.06
CA LEU A 7 -0.84 5.39 -10.88
C LEU A 7 -2.14 6.14 -11.17
N SER A 8 -2.53 7.08 -10.31
CA SER A 8 -3.81 7.78 -10.36
C SER A 8 -3.61 9.30 -10.35
N ASP A 9 -4.50 10.03 -10.98
CA ASP A 9 -4.52 11.49 -10.88
C ASP A 9 -5.08 11.98 -9.53
N ARG A 10 -4.95 13.28 -9.28
CA ARG A 10 -5.35 13.89 -8.01
C ARG A 10 -6.84 13.76 -7.72
N ASP A 11 -7.68 13.79 -8.73
CA ASP A 11 -9.14 13.74 -8.55
C ASP A 11 -9.59 12.32 -8.20
N ILE A 12 -8.98 11.31 -8.82
CA ILE A 12 -9.19 9.90 -8.45
C ILE A 12 -8.73 9.65 -7.02
N VAL A 13 -7.54 10.13 -6.63
CA VAL A 13 -7.03 9.98 -5.25
C VAL A 13 -7.95 10.67 -4.23
N ARG A 14 -8.45 11.87 -4.53
CA ARG A 14 -9.46 12.55 -3.69
C ARG A 14 -10.74 11.73 -3.56
N ALA A 15 -11.22 11.17 -4.68
CA ALA A 15 -12.44 10.36 -4.69
C ALA A 15 -12.27 9.08 -3.85
N ILE A 16 -11.13 8.39 -3.99
CA ILE A 16 -10.79 7.22 -3.17
C ILE A 16 -10.75 7.61 -1.68
N PHE A 17 -10.02 8.67 -1.33
CA PHE A 17 -9.95 9.13 0.05
C PHE A 17 -11.34 9.47 0.61
N ALA A 18 -12.14 10.24 -0.13
CA ALA A 18 -13.50 10.60 0.27
C ALA A 18 -14.38 9.38 0.50
N ARG A 19 -14.34 8.40 -0.42
CA ARG A 19 -15.13 7.17 -0.32
C ARG A 19 -14.84 6.38 0.98
N TYR A 20 -13.55 6.23 1.31
CA TYR A 20 -13.15 5.36 2.41
C TYR A 20 -12.95 6.09 3.75
N ALA A 21 -12.82 7.40 3.75
CA ALA A 21 -12.81 8.18 4.98
C ALA A 21 -14.22 8.57 5.46
N ALA A 22 -15.20 8.59 4.57
CA ALA A 22 -16.57 8.94 4.91
C ALA A 22 -17.17 7.99 5.95
N GLY A 23 -17.84 8.56 6.95
CA GLY A 23 -18.48 7.79 8.02
C GLY A 23 -17.54 7.26 9.10
N HIS A 24 -16.25 7.53 9.03
CA HIS A 24 -15.26 7.17 10.05
C HIS A 24 -14.94 8.36 10.95
N GLY A 25 -14.67 8.09 12.23
CA GLY A 25 -14.27 9.12 13.21
C GLY A 25 -12.86 9.66 12.99
N ALA A 26 -11.99 8.90 12.31
CA ALA A 26 -10.63 9.28 11.97
C ALA A 26 -10.15 8.53 10.73
N ALA A 27 -9.24 9.15 9.96
CA ALA A 27 -8.50 8.53 8.88
C ALA A 27 -7.01 8.77 9.09
N VAL A 28 -6.19 7.74 8.93
CA VAL A 28 -4.74 7.82 9.04
C VAL A 28 -4.12 7.41 7.71
N CYS A 29 -3.33 8.31 7.12
CA CYS A 29 -2.56 8.04 5.92
C CYS A 29 -1.08 7.87 6.29
N GLU A 30 -0.51 6.70 6.01
CA GLU A 30 0.92 6.46 6.16
C GLU A 30 1.66 6.94 4.92
N GLY A 31 2.69 7.77 5.10
CA GLY A 31 3.60 8.17 4.05
C GLY A 31 4.71 7.13 3.86
N ALA A 32 4.85 6.61 2.67
CA ALA A 32 5.93 5.71 2.31
C ALA A 32 7.22 6.49 2.01
N MET A 33 8.38 5.90 2.31
CA MET A 33 9.71 6.47 2.05
C MET A 33 9.96 7.81 2.78
N GLY A 34 10.86 8.64 2.28
CA GLY A 34 11.08 9.99 2.79
C GLY A 34 9.93 10.93 2.38
N PHE A 35 9.66 11.92 3.22
CA PHE A 35 8.49 12.80 3.06
C PHE A 35 8.41 13.48 1.68
N TYR A 36 9.55 13.84 1.11
CA TYR A 36 9.65 14.48 -0.22
C TYR A 36 10.13 13.54 -1.32
N ASP A 37 10.37 12.26 -1.01
CA ASP A 37 10.87 11.29 -1.97
C ASP A 37 9.71 10.77 -2.82
N GLY A 38 9.79 10.99 -4.11
CA GLY A 38 8.76 10.59 -5.06
C GLY A 38 9.36 9.90 -6.27
N GLN A 39 8.74 10.03 -7.40
CA GLN A 39 9.15 9.37 -8.63
C GLN A 39 10.54 9.83 -9.08
N GLY A 40 11.47 8.91 -9.18
CA GLY A 40 12.87 9.19 -9.51
C GLY A 40 13.52 10.09 -8.45
N LEU A 41 14.07 11.22 -8.86
CA LEU A 41 14.69 12.22 -7.97
C LEU A 41 13.82 13.48 -7.85
N THR A 42 12.51 13.32 -7.81
CA THR A 42 11.55 14.42 -7.74
C THR A 42 10.61 14.28 -6.57
N THR A 43 9.85 15.32 -6.24
CA THR A 43 8.80 15.27 -5.21
C THR A 43 7.45 14.81 -5.77
N ARG A 44 7.37 14.43 -7.06
CA ARG A 44 6.14 13.94 -7.68
C ARG A 44 5.73 12.59 -7.08
N ALA A 45 4.46 12.45 -6.73
CA ALA A 45 3.89 11.28 -6.07
C ALA A 45 4.52 10.96 -4.69
N SER A 46 5.13 11.95 -4.03
CA SER A 46 5.64 11.81 -2.66
C SER A 46 4.51 11.92 -1.62
N ALA A 47 4.82 11.55 -0.37
CA ALA A 47 3.92 11.75 0.77
C ALA A 47 3.53 13.24 0.95
N TRP A 48 4.46 14.17 0.67
CA TRP A 48 4.16 15.60 0.65
C TRP A 48 3.12 15.97 -0.41
N GLU A 49 3.27 15.51 -1.65
CA GLU A 49 2.29 15.82 -2.71
C GLU A 49 0.92 15.22 -2.40
N LEU A 50 0.88 14.05 -1.77
CA LEU A 50 -0.37 13.44 -1.31
C LEU A 50 -1.03 14.28 -0.21
N ALA A 51 -0.27 14.71 0.81
CA ALA A 51 -0.77 15.56 1.88
C ALA A 51 -1.29 16.89 1.33
N ASP A 52 -0.56 17.52 0.39
CA ASP A 52 -0.98 18.75 -0.28
C ASP A 52 -2.25 18.55 -1.14
N THR A 53 -2.32 17.44 -1.86
CA THR A 53 -3.50 17.08 -2.68
C THR A 53 -4.77 16.93 -1.85
N LEU A 54 -4.66 16.32 -0.68
CA LEU A 54 -5.78 16.03 0.23
C LEU A 54 -5.99 17.16 1.28
N GLY A 55 -5.06 18.11 1.37
CA GLY A 55 -5.07 19.16 2.39
C GLY A 55 -4.97 18.61 3.81
N LEU A 56 -4.26 17.49 4.01
CA LEU A 56 -4.15 16.81 5.32
C LEU A 56 -3.03 17.40 6.16
N PRO A 57 -3.24 17.56 7.49
CA PRO A 57 -2.16 17.89 8.40
C PRO A 57 -1.18 16.70 8.51
N VAL A 58 0.11 17.00 8.58
CA VAL A 58 1.18 16.02 8.64
C VAL A 58 1.78 15.95 10.04
N LEU A 59 1.81 14.75 10.61
CA LEU A 59 2.54 14.44 11.82
C LEU A 59 3.91 13.84 11.43
N LEU A 60 5.00 14.58 11.68
CA LEU A 60 6.34 14.07 11.45
C LEU A 60 6.74 13.10 12.56
N VAL A 61 6.97 11.85 12.20
CA VAL A 61 7.56 10.84 13.09
C VAL A 61 9.07 10.85 12.91
N VAL A 62 9.81 11.26 13.96
CA VAL A 62 11.26 11.43 13.89
C VAL A 62 11.96 10.67 15.02
N GLN A 63 13.14 10.12 14.73
CA GLN A 63 13.97 9.42 15.71
C GLN A 63 15.11 10.32 16.17
N PRO A 64 15.20 10.68 17.48
CA PRO A 64 16.23 11.57 18.01
C PRO A 64 17.56 10.84 18.26
N LYS A 65 18.06 10.06 17.29
CA LYS A 65 19.27 9.25 17.43
C LYS A 65 20.53 10.13 17.39
N GLY A 66 21.12 10.41 18.57
CA GLY A 66 22.36 11.19 18.66
C GLY A 66 22.25 12.66 18.24
N ALA A 67 21.02 13.20 18.14
CA ALA A 67 20.77 14.56 17.71
C ALA A 67 19.82 15.30 18.68
N SER A 68 20.08 16.59 18.91
CA SER A 68 19.24 17.48 19.70
C SER A 68 18.92 18.76 18.90
N VAL A 69 19.76 19.78 18.93
CA VAL A 69 19.61 21.01 18.14
C VAL A 69 19.64 20.70 16.63
N THR A 70 20.48 19.76 16.21
CA THR A 70 20.52 19.30 14.81
C THR A 70 19.20 18.72 14.36
N LEU A 71 18.47 18.02 15.24
CA LEU A 71 17.13 17.50 14.92
C LEU A 71 16.14 18.65 14.62
N ALA A 72 16.20 19.75 15.40
CA ALA A 72 15.39 20.93 15.12
C ALA A 72 15.70 21.52 13.73
N ALA A 73 16.97 21.61 13.37
CA ALA A 73 17.39 22.11 12.05
C ALA A 73 16.91 21.17 10.91
N GLN A 74 16.93 19.86 11.10
CA GLN A 74 16.39 18.89 10.15
C GLN A 74 14.88 19.06 9.97
N ILE A 75 14.13 19.20 11.08
CA ILE A 75 12.68 19.43 11.04
C ILE A 75 12.36 20.75 10.34
N GLN A 76 13.08 21.85 10.68
CA GLN A 76 12.91 23.12 9.99
C GLN A 76 13.19 23.00 8.48
N GLY A 77 14.22 22.22 8.11
CA GLY A 77 14.50 21.91 6.71
C GLY A 77 13.31 21.24 6.02
N LEU A 78 12.70 20.22 6.64
CA LEU A 78 11.52 19.55 6.12
C LEU A 78 10.32 20.51 6.02
N VAL A 79 10.09 21.34 7.04
CA VAL A 79 8.97 22.30 7.04
C VAL A 79 9.09 23.35 5.93
N ASN A 80 10.31 23.82 5.66
CA ASN A 80 10.55 24.94 4.76
C ASN A 80 11.01 24.54 3.36
N PHE A 81 11.26 23.26 3.09
CA PHE A 81 11.80 22.79 1.80
C PHE A 81 10.81 23.00 0.64
N ARG A 82 9.52 22.89 0.89
CA ARG A 82 8.46 23.21 -0.07
C ARG A 82 7.39 24.06 0.60
N LYS A 83 6.69 24.87 -0.21
CA LYS A 83 5.47 25.54 0.24
C LYS A 83 4.44 24.47 0.62
N ASN A 84 3.59 24.80 1.59
CA ASN A 84 2.51 23.91 2.05
C ASN A 84 3.04 22.54 2.46
N SER A 85 4.03 22.48 3.35
CA SER A 85 4.48 21.21 3.90
C SER A 85 3.40 20.49 4.70
N HIS A 86 2.38 21.25 5.18
CA HIS A 86 1.29 20.77 6.04
C HIS A 86 1.77 20.16 7.37
N VAL A 87 3.05 20.27 7.68
CA VAL A 87 3.60 19.75 8.95
C VAL A 87 2.99 20.52 10.09
N SER A 88 2.24 19.82 10.95
CA SER A 88 1.45 20.39 12.03
C SER A 88 1.88 19.89 13.41
N GLY A 89 2.69 18.86 13.49
CA GLY A 89 3.17 18.32 14.76
C GLY A 89 4.31 17.33 14.60
N ILE A 90 4.92 16.97 15.73
CA ILE A 90 6.07 16.08 15.83
C ILE A 90 5.74 14.94 16.80
N LEU A 91 6.08 13.71 16.43
CA LEU A 91 6.10 12.53 17.30
C LEU A 91 7.53 11.98 17.36
N LEU A 92 8.05 11.77 18.58
CA LEU A 92 9.39 11.19 18.77
C LEU A 92 9.29 9.66 18.83
N ASN A 93 9.92 8.97 17.89
CA ASN A 93 10.00 7.52 17.87
C ASN A 93 11.33 7.04 18.48
N ASP A 94 11.32 5.88 19.12
CA ASP A 94 12.51 5.30 19.78
C ASP A 94 13.14 6.29 20.79
N CYS A 95 12.30 6.90 21.61
CA CYS A 95 12.63 8.00 22.49
C CYS A 95 12.22 7.71 23.93
N SER A 96 13.17 7.76 24.89
CA SER A 96 12.83 7.60 26.30
C SER A 96 12.08 8.83 26.84
N GLU A 97 11.30 8.64 27.91
CA GLU A 97 10.57 9.72 28.58
C GLU A 97 11.49 10.86 29.01
N LYS A 98 12.67 10.54 29.54
CA LYS A 98 13.66 11.55 29.96
C LYS A 98 14.13 12.40 28.78
N LEU A 99 14.43 11.77 27.65
CA LEU A 99 14.88 12.45 26.44
C LEU A 99 13.73 13.26 25.82
N TYR A 100 12.52 12.72 25.82
CA TYR A 100 11.31 13.42 25.37
C TYR A 100 11.11 14.75 26.13
N LYS A 101 11.18 14.73 27.47
CA LYS A 101 11.01 15.94 28.30
C LYS A 101 12.04 17.02 27.97
N MET A 102 13.28 16.62 27.66
CA MET A 102 14.35 17.54 27.27
C MET A 102 14.13 18.10 25.85
N LEU A 103 13.82 17.22 24.90
CA LEU A 103 13.68 17.60 23.49
C LEU A 103 12.40 18.36 23.21
N LYS A 104 11.31 18.10 23.93
CA LYS A 104 10.02 18.77 23.70
C LYS A 104 10.17 20.29 23.75
N ALA A 105 10.69 20.84 24.84
CA ALA A 105 10.85 22.27 25.00
C ALA A 105 11.80 22.90 23.95
N LEU A 106 12.87 22.18 23.61
CA LEU A 106 13.83 22.59 22.57
C LEU A 106 13.15 22.63 21.20
N LEU A 107 12.51 21.54 20.76
CA LEU A 107 11.92 21.43 19.44
C LEU A 107 10.74 22.41 19.26
N GLU A 108 9.87 22.53 20.27
CA GLU A 108 8.76 23.48 20.22
C GLU A 108 9.25 24.94 20.09
N ARG A 109 10.32 25.30 20.82
CA ARG A 109 10.94 26.64 20.72
C ARG A 109 11.55 26.90 19.35
N GLU A 110 12.35 25.95 18.83
CA GLU A 110 13.11 26.15 17.60
C GLU A 110 12.25 26.01 16.35
N THR A 111 11.24 25.13 16.35
CA THR A 111 10.44 24.84 15.16
C THR A 111 9.07 25.54 15.15
N GLY A 112 8.57 25.97 16.30
CA GLY A 112 7.19 26.46 16.45
C GLY A 112 6.13 25.37 16.36
N LEU A 113 6.53 24.11 16.19
CA LEU A 113 5.60 22.97 16.05
C LEU A 113 5.39 22.28 17.40
N PRO A 114 4.18 21.80 17.72
CA PRO A 114 3.95 21.02 18.91
C PRO A 114 4.61 19.64 18.82
N VAL A 115 5.26 19.22 19.91
CA VAL A 115 5.72 17.84 20.09
C VAL A 115 4.63 17.10 20.85
N LEU A 116 3.88 16.28 20.12
CA LEU A 116 2.63 15.66 20.59
C LEU A 116 2.84 14.43 21.48
N GLY A 117 4.02 13.81 21.39
CA GLY A 117 4.26 12.62 22.18
C GLY A 117 5.52 11.86 21.78
N TYR A 118 5.65 10.66 22.31
CA TYR A 118 6.76 9.78 22.00
C TYR A 118 6.37 8.30 22.10
N LEU A 119 7.11 7.46 21.39
CA LEU A 119 7.10 6.01 21.52
C LEU A 119 8.48 5.57 22.04
N PRO A 120 8.56 4.81 23.16
CA PRO A 120 9.84 4.30 23.67
C PRO A 120 10.39 3.18 22.78
N HIS A 121 11.66 2.81 22.99
CA HIS A 121 12.27 1.67 22.34
C HIS A 121 11.62 0.36 22.80
N LEU A 122 11.07 -0.41 21.87
CA LEU A 122 10.35 -1.65 22.14
C LEU A 122 10.85 -2.79 21.24
N PRO A 123 11.97 -3.45 21.60
CA PRO A 123 12.55 -4.53 20.78
C PRO A 123 11.58 -5.69 20.56
N GLN A 124 10.71 -5.99 21.54
CA GLN A 124 9.71 -7.06 21.48
C GLN A 124 8.58 -6.78 20.46
N ALA A 125 8.40 -5.53 20.09
CA ALA A 125 7.44 -5.15 19.03
C ALA A 125 8.09 -5.06 17.63
N ALA A 126 9.37 -5.37 17.51
CA ALA A 126 10.05 -5.35 16.23
C ALA A 126 9.43 -6.38 15.26
N VAL A 127 9.21 -5.94 14.03
CA VAL A 127 8.79 -6.82 12.92
C VAL A 127 10.02 -7.14 12.08
N GLU A 128 10.29 -8.42 11.88
CA GLU A 128 11.40 -8.86 11.05
C GLU A 128 11.16 -8.48 9.58
N SER A 129 12.16 -7.89 8.94
CA SER A 129 12.14 -7.65 7.51
C SER A 129 12.74 -8.84 6.74
N ARG A 130 12.23 -9.14 5.55
CA ARG A 130 12.84 -10.09 4.63
C ARG A 130 13.89 -9.41 3.74
N HIS A 131 14.83 -10.21 3.25
CA HIS A 131 15.84 -9.74 2.28
C HIS A 131 15.21 -9.28 0.96
N LEU A 132 14.05 -9.85 0.59
CA LEU A 132 13.24 -9.52 -0.57
C LEU A 132 11.78 -9.39 -0.13
N GLY A 133 11.33 -8.15 -0.01
CA GLY A 133 9.95 -7.82 0.34
C GLY A 133 9.66 -7.80 1.85
N LEU A 134 8.50 -7.26 2.21
CA LEU A 134 7.99 -7.23 3.57
C LEU A 134 7.23 -8.52 3.87
N LYS A 135 7.22 -8.96 5.13
CA LYS A 135 6.26 -9.95 5.59
C LYS A 135 4.85 -9.34 5.51
N THR A 136 3.90 -10.08 4.97
CA THR A 136 2.50 -9.65 4.99
C THR A 136 1.93 -9.74 6.41
N ALA A 137 0.86 -8.99 6.68
CA ALA A 137 0.22 -9.01 8.00
C ALA A 137 -0.18 -10.44 8.43
N ASP A 138 -0.64 -11.27 7.49
CA ASP A 138 -1.07 -12.64 7.73
C ASP A 138 0.09 -13.59 8.07
N GLU A 139 1.33 -13.22 7.73
CA GLU A 139 2.54 -14.00 8.03
C GLU A 139 3.15 -13.71 9.42
N ILE A 140 2.64 -12.68 10.12
CA ILE A 140 3.13 -12.27 11.44
C ILE A 140 2.16 -12.80 12.49
N ALA A 141 2.46 -13.96 13.07
CA ALA A 141 1.57 -14.65 13.99
C ALA A 141 1.19 -13.83 15.23
N ASP A 142 2.11 -12.99 15.73
CA ASP A 142 1.96 -12.16 16.93
C ASP A 142 1.70 -10.67 16.62
N LEU A 143 1.22 -10.35 15.41
CA LEU A 143 1.04 -8.96 14.96
C LEU A 143 0.09 -8.17 15.88
N GLN A 144 -1.03 -8.77 16.29
CA GLN A 144 -2.01 -8.09 17.15
C GLN A 144 -1.43 -7.80 18.54
N GLU A 145 -0.64 -8.70 19.09
CA GLU A 145 0.03 -8.50 20.38
C GLU A 145 1.07 -7.37 20.28
N LYS A 146 1.84 -7.33 19.19
CA LYS A 146 2.80 -6.25 18.92
C LYS A 146 2.11 -4.89 18.76
N ILE A 147 0.98 -4.84 18.04
CA ILE A 147 0.19 -3.62 17.89
C ILE A 147 -0.34 -3.15 19.24
N ALA A 148 -0.89 -4.05 20.06
CA ALA A 148 -1.37 -3.71 21.40
C ALA A 148 -0.24 -3.17 22.28
N LEU A 149 0.92 -3.81 22.27
CA LEU A 149 2.11 -3.37 23.01
C LEU A 149 2.57 -1.96 22.59
N LEU A 150 2.59 -1.68 21.28
CA LEU A 150 2.92 -0.35 20.75
C LEU A 150 1.88 0.69 21.16
N ALA A 151 0.59 0.34 21.10
CA ALA A 151 -0.49 1.23 21.48
C ALA A 151 -0.48 1.58 22.98
N ASP A 152 -0.21 0.60 23.84
CA ASP A 152 -0.12 0.80 25.29
C ASP A 152 1.10 1.64 25.69
N ALA A 153 2.19 1.53 24.94
CA ALA A 153 3.42 2.27 25.22
C ALA A 153 3.46 3.67 24.60
N LEU A 154 2.58 3.96 23.65
CA LEU A 154 2.52 5.24 22.99
C LEU A 154 1.96 6.32 23.91
N VAL A 155 2.80 7.32 24.21
CA VAL A 155 2.38 8.52 24.93
C VAL A 155 2.05 9.60 23.91
N LEU A 156 0.79 10.02 23.86
CA LEU A 156 0.32 10.99 22.89
C LEU A 156 -0.67 11.98 23.50
N ASP A 157 -0.54 13.25 23.19
CA ASP A 157 -1.50 14.30 23.49
C ASP A 157 -2.68 14.22 22.50
N TRP A 158 -3.63 13.33 22.81
CA TRP A 158 -4.79 13.06 21.97
C TRP A 158 -5.69 14.28 21.76
N GLN A 159 -5.81 15.14 22.78
CA GLN A 159 -6.64 16.35 22.66
C GLN A 159 -6.03 17.32 21.65
N ARG A 160 -4.72 17.56 21.76
CA ARG A 160 -4.03 18.45 20.85
C ARG A 160 -3.96 17.87 19.43
N LEU A 161 -3.76 16.56 19.29
CA LEU A 161 -3.82 15.88 18.01
C LEU A 161 -5.20 16.05 17.36
N ALA A 162 -6.29 15.82 18.09
CA ALA A 162 -7.65 15.97 17.58
C ALA A 162 -7.87 17.38 17.04
N VAL A 163 -7.51 18.43 17.80
CA VAL A 163 -7.63 19.82 17.35
C VAL A 163 -6.84 20.11 16.08
N LEU A 164 -5.60 19.58 15.96
CA LEU A 164 -4.74 19.76 14.78
C LEU A 164 -5.24 19.02 13.54
N THR A 165 -5.97 17.93 13.74
CA THR A 165 -6.42 17.06 12.66
C THR A 165 -7.91 17.20 12.36
N GLU A 166 -8.63 18.05 13.09
CA GLU A 166 -10.05 18.30 12.86
C GLU A 166 -10.28 18.85 11.46
N LYS A 167 -11.05 18.13 10.67
CA LYS A 167 -11.41 18.47 9.30
C LYS A 167 -12.86 18.07 9.07
N PRO A 168 -13.61 18.79 8.21
CA PRO A 168 -14.90 18.32 7.74
C PRO A 168 -14.76 16.91 7.12
N ALA A 169 -15.70 16.03 7.43
CA ALA A 169 -15.75 14.73 6.77
C ALA A 169 -15.87 14.94 5.24
N PRO A 170 -15.06 14.21 4.44
CA PRO A 170 -15.21 14.30 3.00
C PRO A 170 -16.58 13.79 2.58
N GLU A 171 -17.18 14.44 1.61
CA GLU A 171 -18.45 14.01 1.05
C GLU A 171 -18.23 12.78 0.18
N ALA A 172 -18.88 11.67 0.51
CA ALA A 172 -18.76 10.44 -0.26
C ALA A 172 -19.39 10.64 -1.65
N LEU A 173 -18.63 10.37 -2.69
CA LEU A 173 -19.20 10.38 -4.04
C LEU A 173 -20.13 9.15 -4.17
N PRO A 174 -21.35 9.33 -4.73
CA PRO A 174 -22.26 8.23 -4.94
C PRO A 174 -21.64 7.22 -5.92
N GLY A 175 -21.45 5.99 -5.45
CA GLY A 175 -21.05 4.88 -6.31
C GLY A 175 -22.24 4.52 -7.22
N ALA A 176 -22.07 4.61 -8.51
CA ALA A 176 -23.06 4.10 -9.46
C ALA A 176 -22.76 2.62 -9.71
N ALA A 177 -23.45 1.73 -8.99
CA ALA A 177 -23.37 0.31 -9.28
C ALA A 177 -24.05 0.02 -10.63
N ALA A 178 -23.30 -0.46 -11.61
CA ALA A 178 -23.86 -0.98 -12.84
C ALA A 178 -24.51 -2.36 -12.59
N PRO A 179 -25.49 -2.77 -13.40
CA PRO A 179 -26.06 -4.11 -13.28
C PRO A 179 -24.96 -5.16 -13.51
N THR A 180 -24.94 -6.21 -12.70
CA THR A 180 -23.96 -7.31 -12.78
C THR A 180 -24.00 -7.94 -14.17
N SER A 181 -22.89 -7.94 -14.87
CA SER A 181 -22.81 -8.43 -16.25
C SER A 181 -21.73 -9.49 -16.48
N VAL A 182 -20.73 -9.58 -15.60
CA VAL A 182 -19.61 -10.50 -15.77
C VAL A 182 -19.10 -11.03 -14.43
N ARG A 183 -18.74 -12.32 -14.38
CA ARG A 183 -18.05 -12.92 -13.24
C ARG A 183 -16.55 -12.89 -13.47
N ILE A 184 -15.79 -12.36 -12.52
CA ILE A 184 -14.32 -12.26 -12.59
C ILE A 184 -13.72 -13.12 -11.48
N ALA A 185 -12.93 -14.12 -11.86
CA ALA A 185 -12.12 -14.88 -10.92
C ALA A 185 -10.92 -14.04 -10.48
N VAL A 186 -10.76 -13.84 -9.18
CA VAL A 186 -9.68 -13.03 -8.58
C VAL A 186 -8.81 -13.94 -7.74
N ALA A 187 -7.54 -14.07 -8.11
CA ALA A 187 -6.59 -14.82 -7.30
C ALA A 187 -6.32 -14.09 -5.98
N LYS A 188 -6.44 -14.82 -4.86
CA LYS A 188 -6.17 -14.30 -3.54
C LYS A 188 -5.69 -15.43 -2.62
N ASP A 189 -4.41 -15.47 -2.38
CA ASP A 189 -3.74 -16.38 -1.45
C ASP A 189 -2.39 -15.79 -1.05
N GLU A 190 -1.54 -16.59 -0.41
CA GLU A 190 -0.21 -16.19 0.03
C GLU A 190 0.75 -15.85 -1.14
N ALA A 191 0.50 -16.38 -2.34
CA ALA A 191 1.28 -16.07 -3.55
C ALA A 191 0.75 -14.80 -4.25
N PHE A 192 -0.56 -14.54 -4.18
CA PHE A 192 -1.26 -13.43 -4.83
C PHE A 192 -1.94 -12.54 -3.78
N CYS A 193 -1.14 -11.83 -2.99
CA CYS A 193 -1.59 -11.07 -1.82
C CYS A 193 -1.69 -9.54 -2.04
N PHE A 194 -1.16 -9.00 -3.15
CA PHE A 194 -1.19 -7.56 -3.44
C PHE A 194 -2.45 -7.15 -4.18
N THR A 195 -3.57 -7.23 -3.50
CA THR A 195 -4.88 -6.84 -4.05
C THR A 195 -5.33 -5.55 -3.40
N TYR A 196 -5.48 -4.50 -4.18
CA TYR A 196 -5.99 -3.22 -3.72
C TYR A 196 -7.52 -3.24 -3.63
N ALA A 197 -8.06 -2.86 -2.48
CA ALA A 197 -9.51 -2.81 -2.27
C ALA A 197 -10.20 -1.91 -3.30
N GLU A 198 -9.58 -0.78 -3.65
CA GLU A 198 -10.06 0.19 -4.64
C GLU A 198 -10.23 -0.44 -6.02
N THR A 199 -9.31 -1.32 -6.42
CA THR A 199 -9.41 -2.05 -7.70
C THR A 199 -10.59 -3.01 -7.70
N LEU A 200 -10.77 -3.74 -6.60
CA LEU A 200 -11.91 -4.67 -6.46
C LEU A 200 -13.24 -3.92 -6.46
N ASP A 201 -13.30 -2.79 -5.74
CA ASP A 201 -14.51 -1.99 -5.68
C ASP A 201 -14.82 -1.31 -7.02
N ALA A 202 -13.82 -0.84 -7.76
CA ALA A 202 -14.01 -0.31 -9.11
C ALA A 202 -14.56 -1.38 -10.06
N LEU A 203 -14.11 -2.63 -9.95
CA LEU A 203 -14.67 -3.75 -10.74
C LEU A 203 -16.12 -4.03 -10.35
N ARG A 204 -16.46 -4.01 -9.06
CA ARG A 204 -17.85 -4.17 -8.58
C ARG A 204 -18.75 -3.03 -9.06
N ASP A 205 -18.26 -1.79 -8.96
CA ASP A 205 -18.98 -0.59 -9.43
C ASP A 205 -19.23 -0.66 -10.93
N ALA A 206 -18.31 -1.26 -11.70
CA ALA A 206 -18.48 -1.54 -13.12
C ALA A 206 -19.42 -2.73 -13.42
N GLY A 207 -20.01 -3.37 -12.39
CA GLY A 207 -20.95 -4.47 -12.54
C GLY A 207 -20.32 -5.86 -12.58
N ALA A 208 -19.12 -6.04 -12.05
CA ALA A 208 -18.50 -7.36 -11.94
C ALA A 208 -18.90 -8.08 -10.63
N GLU A 209 -19.21 -9.36 -10.74
CA GLU A 209 -19.24 -10.29 -9.62
C GLU A 209 -17.83 -10.87 -9.42
N LEU A 210 -17.22 -10.63 -8.25
CA LEU A 210 -15.87 -11.11 -7.96
C LEU A 210 -15.91 -12.45 -7.23
N VAL A 211 -15.27 -13.46 -7.80
CA VAL A 211 -15.15 -14.81 -7.22
C VAL A 211 -13.69 -15.05 -6.86
N LEU A 212 -13.39 -15.14 -5.56
CA LEU A 212 -12.04 -15.39 -5.09
C LEU A 212 -11.67 -16.87 -5.32
N PHE A 213 -10.41 -17.11 -5.65
CA PHE A 213 -9.84 -18.46 -5.74
C PHE A 213 -8.36 -18.44 -5.36
N SER A 214 -7.82 -19.60 -4.98
CA SER A 214 -6.42 -19.76 -4.61
C SER A 214 -5.67 -20.58 -5.67
N PRO A 215 -4.78 -19.98 -6.46
CA PRO A 215 -3.89 -20.74 -7.34
C PRO A 215 -3.01 -21.76 -6.62
N VAL A 216 -2.71 -21.53 -5.32
CA VAL A 216 -1.89 -22.44 -4.50
C VAL A 216 -2.69 -23.65 -4.02
N GLN A 217 -3.96 -23.48 -3.64
CA GLN A 217 -4.76 -24.49 -2.94
C GLN A 217 -5.86 -25.13 -3.79
N ASP A 218 -6.52 -24.33 -4.66
CA ASP A 218 -7.62 -24.82 -5.47
C ASP A 218 -7.14 -25.67 -6.65
N ALA A 219 -7.93 -26.67 -7.04
CA ALA A 219 -7.57 -27.56 -8.13
C ALA A 219 -7.86 -26.97 -9.52
N VAL A 220 -8.91 -26.13 -9.64
CA VAL A 220 -9.37 -25.55 -10.91
C VAL A 220 -9.94 -24.14 -10.68
N LEU A 221 -10.09 -23.37 -11.75
CA LEU A 221 -10.77 -22.07 -11.73
C LEU A 221 -12.26 -22.22 -11.37
N PRO A 222 -12.87 -21.18 -10.77
CA PRO A 222 -14.33 -21.10 -10.62
C PRO A 222 -15.05 -21.22 -11.98
N GLU A 223 -16.24 -21.79 -11.94
CA GLU A 223 -17.06 -21.97 -13.16
C GLU A 223 -17.71 -20.65 -13.62
N ASN A 224 -18.06 -20.61 -14.90
CA ASN A 224 -18.83 -19.52 -15.54
C ASN A 224 -18.16 -18.14 -15.35
N ILE A 225 -16.84 -18.07 -15.44
CA ILE A 225 -16.10 -16.81 -15.40
C ILE A 225 -16.00 -16.19 -16.81
N GLY A 226 -16.20 -14.88 -16.88
CA GLY A 226 -15.94 -14.05 -18.05
C GLY A 226 -14.65 -13.21 -17.96
N GLY A 227 -13.93 -13.30 -16.84
CA GLY A 227 -12.66 -12.61 -16.62
C GLY A 227 -11.78 -13.30 -15.59
N LEU A 228 -10.47 -13.05 -15.66
CA LEU A 228 -9.47 -13.56 -14.73
C LEU A 228 -8.56 -12.42 -14.30
N TYR A 229 -8.44 -12.19 -13.00
CA TYR A 229 -7.56 -11.20 -12.41
C TYR A 229 -6.52 -11.90 -11.51
N LEU A 230 -5.24 -11.81 -11.90
CA LEU A 230 -4.10 -12.29 -11.14
C LEU A 230 -3.34 -11.06 -10.62
N PRO A 231 -3.55 -10.64 -9.37
CA PRO A 231 -2.86 -9.48 -8.78
C PRO A 231 -1.37 -9.76 -8.54
N GLY A 232 -0.66 -8.77 -8.04
CA GLY A 232 0.70 -8.93 -7.56
C GLY A 232 0.78 -9.76 -6.27
N GLY A 233 2.02 -10.04 -5.85
CA GLY A 233 2.31 -10.80 -4.65
C GLY A 233 3.76 -11.29 -4.69
N TYR A 234 3.98 -12.45 -4.09
CA TYR A 234 5.27 -13.15 -4.08
C TYR A 234 5.17 -14.56 -4.70
N PRO A 235 4.66 -14.70 -5.95
CA PRO A 235 4.49 -16.02 -6.57
C PRO A 235 5.81 -16.77 -6.76
N GLU A 236 6.96 -16.06 -6.79
CA GLU A 236 8.28 -16.67 -6.84
C GLU A 236 8.62 -17.51 -5.60
N LEU A 237 8.08 -17.13 -4.43
CA LEU A 237 8.25 -17.92 -3.19
C LEU A 237 7.47 -19.23 -3.24
N TYR A 238 6.38 -19.25 -4.01
CA TYR A 238 5.47 -20.39 -4.17
C TYR A 238 5.62 -21.08 -5.52
N ALA A 239 6.69 -20.78 -6.27
CA ALA A 239 6.89 -21.26 -7.63
C ALA A 239 6.84 -22.78 -7.77
N LYS A 240 7.37 -23.53 -6.78
CA LYS A 240 7.29 -24.99 -6.74
C LYS A 240 5.85 -25.45 -6.63
N THR A 241 5.12 -25.01 -5.61
CA THR A 241 3.71 -25.37 -5.35
C THR A 241 2.83 -25.04 -6.54
N LEU A 242 2.96 -23.80 -7.08
CA LEU A 242 2.22 -23.38 -8.26
C LEU A 242 2.53 -24.23 -9.49
N SER A 243 3.80 -24.67 -9.67
CA SER A 243 4.20 -25.53 -10.80
C SER A 243 3.73 -26.97 -10.66
N GLU A 244 3.53 -27.44 -9.44
CA GLU A 244 3.02 -28.78 -9.13
C GLU A 244 1.49 -28.87 -9.25
N ASN A 245 0.76 -27.76 -9.13
CA ASN A 245 -0.70 -27.70 -9.31
C ASN A 245 -1.07 -27.75 -10.82
N LYS A 246 -0.89 -28.92 -11.42
CA LYS A 246 -1.08 -29.15 -12.86
C LYS A 246 -2.52 -28.91 -13.33
N THR A 247 -3.49 -29.24 -12.49
CA THR A 247 -4.91 -29.10 -12.79
C THR A 247 -5.32 -27.63 -12.86
N MET A 248 -4.90 -26.80 -11.90
CA MET A 248 -5.11 -25.36 -11.94
C MET A 248 -4.43 -24.72 -13.16
N LEU A 249 -3.18 -25.08 -13.45
CA LEU A 249 -2.46 -24.57 -14.63
C LEU A 249 -3.16 -24.96 -15.94
N ALA A 250 -3.72 -26.17 -16.03
CA ALA A 250 -4.48 -26.59 -17.20
C ALA A 250 -5.79 -25.80 -17.33
N SER A 251 -6.51 -25.61 -16.22
CA SER A 251 -7.75 -24.83 -16.16
C SER A 251 -7.51 -23.37 -16.60
N ILE A 252 -6.47 -22.70 -16.11
CA ILE A 252 -6.11 -21.34 -16.53
C ILE A 252 -5.77 -21.29 -18.02
N ARG A 253 -4.97 -22.23 -18.55
CA ARG A 253 -4.63 -22.30 -19.96
C ARG A 253 -5.88 -22.47 -20.84
N GLN A 254 -6.77 -23.36 -20.45
CA GLN A 254 -8.02 -23.61 -21.16
C GLN A 254 -8.88 -22.34 -21.20
N ALA A 255 -9.04 -21.66 -20.06
CA ALA A 255 -9.80 -20.42 -19.96
C ALA A 255 -9.22 -19.32 -20.87
N VAL A 256 -7.90 -19.15 -20.89
CA VAL A 256 -7.22 -18.18 -21.77
C VAL A 256 -7.36 -18.55 -23.25
N GLN A 257 -7.22 -19.84 -23.62
CA GLN A 257 -7.34 -20.31 -25.00
C GLN A 257 -8.76 -20.25 -25.54
N ALA A 258 -9.76 -20.45 -24.68
CA ALA A 258 -11.16 -20.34 -25.04
C ALA A 258 -11.58 -18.89 -25.38
N GLY A 259 -10.63 -17.95 -25.26
CA GLY A 259 -10.90 -16.53 -25.47
C GLY A 259 -11.99 -16.11 -24.52
N LEU A 260 -11.68 -15.93 -23.25
CA LEU A 260 -12.64 -15.35 -22.31
C LEU A 260 -13.25 -14.12 -22.98
N PRO A 261 -14.54 -14.10 -23.35
CA PRO A 261 -15.09 -13.13 -24.30
C PRO A 261 -15.02 -11.67 -23.84
N ASN A 262 -14.59 -11.43 -22.61
CA ASN A 262 -14.30 -10.12 -22.01
C ASN A 262 -13.10 -10.19 -21.07
N ALA A 263 -12.10 -11.03 -21.35
CA ALA A 263 -10.96 -11.20 -20.47
C ALA A 263 -9.96 -10.04 -20.62
N ALA A 264 -10.06 -9.07 -19.75
CA ALA A 264 -8.88 -8.33 -19.36
C ALA A 264 -8.10 -9.21 -18.37
N ALA A 265 -7.18 -10.05 -18.87
CA ALA A 265 -6.18 -10.67 -18.02
C ALA A 265 -5.19 -9.57 -17.64
N PHE A 266 -5.45 -8.86 -16.55
CA PHE A 266 -4.49 -7.93 -15.97
C PHE A 266 -3.49 -8.74 -15.16
N CYS A 267 -2.40 -9.17 -15.80
CA CYS A 267 -1.18 -9.53 -15.09
C CYS A 267 -0.44 -8.24 -14.77
N ILE A 268 -0.68 -7.64 -13.60
CA ILE A 268 0.25 -6.63 -13.05
C ILE A 268 1.48 -7.40 -12.54
N TRP A 269 2.34 -7.80 -13.46
CA TRP A 269 3.57 -8.55 -13.19
C TRP A 269 4.81 -7.78 -13.64
N ALA A 270 4.72 -6.48 -13.75
CA ALA A 270 5.78 -5.65 -14.33
C ALA A 270 7.01 -5.43 -13.41
N GLY A 271 6.97 -5.84 -12.14
CA GLY A 271 8.06 -5.59 -11.18
C GLY A 271 9.12 -6.69 -11.06
N ALA A 272 8.78 -7.94 -11.34
CA ALA A 272 9.64 -9.10 -10.97
C ALA A 272 10.50 -9.65 -12.11
N LEU A 273 10.40 -9.16 -13.34
CA LEU A 273 11.13 -9.70 -14.51
C LEU A 273 12.50 -9.09 -14.75
N ARG A 274 13.08 -8.34 -13.81
CA ARG A 274 14.52 -8.00 -13.81
C ARG A 274 15.34 -8.99 -12.96
N MET A 275 15.10 -10.29 -13.12
CA MET A 275 16.04 -11.30 -12.63
C MET A 275 16.81 -11.90 -13.80
N SER A 276 17.93 -11.29 -14.14
CA SER A 276 18.86 -11.74 -15.19
C SER A 276 19.67 -12.98 -14.84
N THR A 277 19.38 -13.70 -13.74
CA THR A 277 20.20 -14.81 -13.25
C THR A 277 19.45 -16.02 -12.66
N VAL A 278 18.13 -16.09 -12.74
CA VAL A 278 17.38 -17.27 -12.27
C VAL A 278 17.07 -18.18 -13.46
N ARG A 279 17.49 -19.45 -13.39
CA ARG A 279 17.13 -20.49 -14.37
C ARG A 279 15.63 -20.53 -14.55
N CYS A 280 15.17 -20.42 -15.80
CA CYS A 280 13.75 -20.47 -16.16
C CYS A 280 13.10 -21.76 -15.66
N GLY A 281 12.30 -21.67 -14.60
CA GLY A 281 11.42 -22.76 -14.17
C GLY A 281 10.14 -22.84 -15.02
N PRO A 282 9.35 -23.93 -14.88
CA PRO A 282 8.11 -24.14 -15.63
C PRO A 282 7.11 -22.98 -15.54
N TRP A 283 7.13 -22.23 -14.44
CA TRP A 283 6.27 -21.06 -14.21
C TRP A 283 6.63 -19.87 -15.11
N GLN A 284 7.91 -19.62 -15.37
CA GLN A 284 8.33 -18.57 -16.30
C GLN A 284 7.97 -18.92 -17.77
N MET A 285 7.99 -20.21 -18.12
CA MET A 285 7.47 -20.67 -19.40
C MET A 285 5.96 -20.41 -19.52
N PHE A 286 5.19 -20.58 -18.44
CA PHE A 286 3.78 -20.28 -18.39
C PHE A 286 3.51 -18.78 -18.60
N CYS A 287 4.21 -17.90 -17.92
CA CYS A 287 4.09 -16.46 -18.10
C CYS A 287 4.51 -16.02 -19.53
N ARG A 288 5.53 -16.63 -20.12
CA ARG A 288 5.91 -16.40 -21.53
C ARG A 288 4.86 -16.91 -22.51
N ALA A 289 4.25 -18.08 -22.26
CA ALA A 289 3.19 -18.63 -23.09
C ALA A 289 1.90 -17.78 -23.02
N MET A 290 1.60 -17.18 -21.85
CA MET A 290 0.53 -16.20 -21.69
C MET A 290 0.82 -14.90 -22.45
N ALA A 291 2.06 -14.40 -22.40
CA ALA A 291 2.48 -13.17 -23.07
C ALA A 291 2.56 -13.33 -24.60
N SER A 292 2.97 -14.50 -25.13
CA SER A 292 3.10 -14.74 -26.55
C SER A 292 1.76 -14.93 -27.28
N GLY A 293 0.66 -15.21 -26.57
CA GLY A 293 -0.69 -15.27 -27.15
C GLY A 293 -1.40 -13.91 -27.26
N TRP A 294 -0.74 -12.83 -26.79
CA TRP A 294 -1.35 -11.50 -26.66
C TRP A 294 -0.46 -10.42 -27.28
N GLU A 295 -0.29 -10.43 -28.59
CA GLU A 295 0.54 -9.44 -29.30
C GLU A 295 0.03 -7.98 -29.24
N GLY A 296 -1.11 -7.69 -28.64
CA GLY A 296 -1.71 -6.36 -28.67
C GLY A 296 -1.69 -5.53 -27.39
N TRP A 297 -1.56 -6.11 -26.19
CA TRP A 297 -1.83 -5.41 -24.92
C TRP A 297 -0.74 -5.51 -23.86
N CYS A 298 0.20 -6.41 -23.97
CA CYS A 298 1.38 -6.47 -23.05
C CYS A 298 2.42 -5.38 -23.31
N ALA A 299 2.35 -4.64 -24.38
CA ALA A 299 3.33 -3.62 -24.75
C ALA A 299 3.23 -2.33 -23.91
N LEU A 300 2.14 -2.08 -23.20
CA LEU A 300 1.98 -0.84 -22.41
C LEU A 300 2.53 -0.94 -20.98
N ALA A 301 2.84 -2.11 -20.48
CA ALA A 301 3.41 -2.32 -19.14
C ALA A 301 4.95 -2.49 -19.15
N MET A 302 5.59 -2.49 -20.32
CA MET A 302 7.05 -2.69 -20.44
C MET A 302 7.83 -1.44 -20.84
N LEU A 303 7.25 -0.26 -20.80
CA LEU A 303 7.99 0.99 -21.04
C LEU A 303 8.23 1.73 -19.73
N LYS A 304 9.44 1.48 -19.21
CA LYS A 304 10.26 2.11 -18.16
C LYS A 304 10.14 1.56 -16.78
#